data_945e5b9585b8ec136ca6bcea189a0d14
#
_entry.id   945e5b9585b8ec136ca6bcea189a0d14
#
_cell.length_a   1.000
_cell.length_b   1.000
_cell.length_c   1.000
_cell.angle_alpha   90.00
_cell.angle_beta   90.00
_cell.angle_gamma   90.00
#
_symmetry.space_group_name_H-M   'P 1'
#
loop_
_entity.id
_entity.type
_entity.pdbx_description
1 polymer ?
#
loop_
_entity_poly.entity_id
_entity_poly.type
_entity_poly.pdbx_seq_one_letter_code
_entity_poly.pdbx_strand_id
1 'polypeptide(L)'
;MFIEIEKQVLNFKLGKAAMWFRFDIQAFYNIEKSGFSPFDIIAQSKDPKAVRCFLRNGLLDWYNDLEDDFNDLDSYVNGLMSAEGFQTALIAYIQAAIMLALPVPSQGNKQKSEGGANNVLGLMTLFIDVMGASKEEFMKSTLREATERWERYAQAMGYQKPVETFSRFDDD
;
A
#
# COMPACT_ATOMS: atom_id res chain seq x y z
N MET A 1 2.16 5.68 17.24
CA MET A 1 1.77 5.31 15.86
C MET A 1 0.25 5.28 15.80
N PHE A 2 -0.33 6.10 14.95
CA PHE A 2 -1.77 6.10 14.72
C PHE A 2 -2.02 5.56 13.31
N ILE A 3 -2.92 4.59 13.19
CA ILE A 3 -3.34 4.03 11.91
C ILE A 3 -4.64 4.71 11.54
N GLU A 4 -4.62 5.51 10.50
CA GLU A 4 -5.83 6.06 9.90
C GLU A 4 -6.37 5.04 8.88
N ILE A 5 -7.30 4.22 9.33
CA ILE A 5 -7.79 3.05 8.58
C ILE A 5 -8.48 3.47 7.28
N GLU A 6 -9.13 4.64 7.26
CA GLU A 6 -9.85 5.12 6.07
C GLU A 6 -8.94 5.46 4.89
N LYS A 7 -7.72 5.95 5.15
CA LYS A 7 -6.76 6.35 4.11
C LYS A 7 -5.64 5.35 3.89
N GLN A 8 -5.57 4.30 4.71
CA GLN A 8 -4.49 3.30 4.69
C GLN A 8 -3.09 3.94 4.73
N VAL A 9 -2.93 4.91 5.60
CA VAL A 9 -1.69 5.62 5.85
C VAL A 9 -1.06 5.16 7.16
N LEU A 10 0.26 5.10 7.22
CA LEU A 10 1.01 4.86 8.44
C LEU A 10 1.60 6.18 8.93
N ASN A 11 1.09 6.69 10.03
CA ASN A 11 1.60 7.91 10.66
C ASN A 11 2.81 7.61 11.55
N PHE A 12 3.84 8.44 11.46
CA PHE A 12 5.02 8.37 12.33
C PHE A 12 5.57 9.78 12.61
N LYS A 13 6.50 9.88 13.56
CA LYS A 13 7.17 11.14 13.89
C LYS A 13 8.67 10.97 13.83
N LEU A 14 9.34 11.95 13.29
CA LEU A 14 10.78 12.16 13.41
C LEU A 14 11.02 13.50 14.11
N GLY A 15 11.43 13.46 15.37
CA GLY A 15 11.52 14.66 16.20
C GLY A 15 10.14 15.32 16.35
N LYS A 16 10.03 16.58 15.88
CA LYS A 16 8.76 17.33 15.88
C LYS A 16 7.95 17.18 14.59
N ALA A 17 8.53 16.62 13.54
CA ALA A 17 7.87 16.45 12.25
C ALA A 17 6.92 15.25 12.27
N ALA A 18 5.65 15.48 12.00
CA ALA A 18 4.67 14.43 11.77
C ALA A 18 4.62 14.11 10.27
N MET A 19 4.81 12.86 9.94
CA MET A 19 4.86 12.36 8.57
C MET A 19 4.00 11.11 8.45
N TRP A 20 3.67 10.71 7.22
CA TRP A 20 3.01 9.44 6.99
C TRP A 20 3.44 8.81 5.68
N PHE A 21 3.40 7.47 5.64
CA PHE A 21 3.61 6.66 4.45
C PHE A 21 2.28 6.17 3.88
N ARG A 22 2.17 6.21 2.56
CA ARG A 22 1.12 5.55 1.80
C ARG A 22 1.72 4.94 0.54
N PHE A 23 1.39 3.67 0.30
CA PHE A 23 1.81 2.96 -0.91
C PHE A 23 0.59 2.68 -1.78
N ASP A 24 0.33 3.53 -2.75
CA ASP A 24 -0.63 3.29 -3.80
C ASP A 24 -0.05 2.37 -4.90
N ILE A 25 -0.89 1.99 -5.85
CA ILE A 25 -0.48 1.12 -6.96
C ILE A 25 0.63 1.80 -7.78
N GLN A 26 0.58 3.12 -7.94
CA GLN A 26 1.62 3.87 -8.64
C GLN A 26 2.97 3.77 -7.92
N ALA A 27 2.98 3.84 -6.60
CA ALA A 27 4.19 3.68 -5.79
C ALA A 27 4.80 2.29 -5.99
N PHE A 28 4.00 1.24 -5.93
CA PHE A 28 4.46 -0.12 -6.18
C PHE A 28 5.01 -0.31 -7.60
N TYR A 29 4.32 0.24 -8.60
CA TYR A 29 4.78 0.22 -9.98
C TYR A 29 6.14 0.92 -10.16
N ASN A 30 6.32 2.08 -9.55
CA ASN A 30 7.57 2.84 -9.62
C ASN A 30 8.73 2.10 -8.95
N ILE A 31 8.49 1.45 -7.81
CA ILE A 31 9.48 0.64 -7.08
C ILE A 31 9.91 -0.55 -7.95
N GLU A 32 8.96 -1.28 -8.51
CA GLU A 32 9.24 -2.41 -9.39
C GLU A 32 10.00 -1.99 -10.65
N LYS A 33 9.59 -0.88 -11.28
CA LYS A 33 10.28 -0.30 -12.43
C LYS A 33 11.71 0.13 -12.12
N SER A 34 12.00 0.47 -10.88
CA SER A 34 13.35 0.80 -10.39
C SER A 34 14.20 -0.45 -10.11
N GLY A 35 13.67 -1.64 -10.30
CA GLY A 35 14.37 -2.92 -10.16
C GLY A 35 14.31 -3.51 -8.76
N PHE A 36 13.41 -3.04 -7.89
CA PHE A 36 13.23 -3.55 -6.54
C PHE A 36 11.92 -4.33 -6.39
N SER A 37 11.89 -5.28 -5.46
CA SER A 37 10.66 -5.99 -5.11
C SER A 37 9.74 -5.07 -4.30
N PRO A 38 8.53 -4.71 -4.78
CA PRO A 38 7.74 -3.64 -4.20
C PRO A 38 7.09 -3.98 -2.84
N PHE A 39 7.03 -5.27 -2.46
CA PHE A 39 6.30 -5.69 -1.28
C PHE A 39 7.18 -6.10 -0.10
N ASP A 40 8.49 -6.12 -0.27
CA ASP A 40 9.44 -6.61 0.74
C ASP A 40 10.64 -5.69 0.88
N ILE A 41 10.50 -4.64 1.70
CA ILE A 41 11.62 -3.78 2.04
C ILE A 41 12.62 -4.48 2.97
N ILE A 42 12.18 -5.45 3.78
CA ILE A 42 13.05 -6.10 4.77
C ILE A 42 14.18 -6.83 4.09
N ALA A 43 13.89 -7.59 3.04
CA ALA A 43 14.91 -8.31 2.27
C ALA A 43 15.91 -7.38 1.57
N GLN A 44 15.55 -6.12 1.34
CA GLN A 44 16.31 -5.11 0.61
C GLN A 44 16.82 -3.98 1.53
N SER A 45 16.63 -4.09 2.83
CA SER A 45 16.94 -3.03 3.81
C SER A 45 18.41 -2.65 3.91
N LYS A 46 19.30 -3.51 3.44
CA LYS A 46 20.75 -3.26 3.39
C LYS A 46 21.18 -2.47 2.15
N ASP A 47 20.32 -2.33 1.15
CA ASP A 47 20.59 -1.53 -0.03
C ASP A 47 20.06 -0.10 0.16
N PRO A 48 20.95 0.92 0.30
CA PRO A 48 20.53 2.31 0.47
C PRO A 48 19.69 2.84 -0.70
N LYS A 49 19.90 2.31 -1.93
CA LYS A 49 19.14 2.72 -3.10
C LYS A 49 17.71 2.20 -3.03
N ALA A 50 17.53 0.96 -2.55
CA ALA A 50 16.20 0.40 -2.30
C ALA A 50 15.47 1.21 -1.23
N VAL A 51 16.10 1.44 -0.07
CA VAL A 51 15.49 2.23 1.02
C VAL A 51 15.09 3.63 0.53
N ARG A 52 15.96 4.31 -0.20
CA ARG A 52 15.63 5.62 -0.82
C ARG A 52 14.43 5.54 -1.74
N CYS A 53 14.37 4.51 -2.59
CA CYS A 53 13.27 4.32 -3.52
C CYS A 53 11.93 4.15 -2.79
N PHE A 54 11.90 3.34 -1.74
CA PHE A 54 10.69 3.14 -0.92
C PHE A 54 10.29 4.42 -0.18
N LEU A 55 11.24 5.13 0.43
CA LEU A 55 10.97 6.40 1.11
C LEU A 55 10.36 7.42 0.16
N ARG A 56 10.97 7.59 -1.00
CA ARG A 56 10.51 8.57 -1.99
C ARG A 56 9.09 8.28 -2.46
N ASN A 57 8.78 7.03 -2.75
CA ASN A 57 7.45 6.64 -3.21
C ASN A 57 6.41 6.63 -2.08
N GLY A 58 6.77 6.19 -0.89
CA GLY A 58 5.86 6.15 0.26
C GLY A 58 5.53 7.51 0.86
N LEU A 59 6.42 8.49 0.72
CA LEU A 59 6.22 9.86 1.21
C LEU A 59 5.59 10.80 0.17
N LEU A 60 5.46 10.40 -1.08
CA LEU A 60 5.07 11.31 -2.16
C LEU A 60 3.72 11.98 -1.90
N ASP A 61 2.73 11.22 -1.47
CA ASP A 61 1.39 11.75 -1.18
C ASP A 61 1.42 12.70 0.02
N TRP A 62 2.16 12.33 1.08
CA TRP A 62 2.37 13.21 2.23
C TRP A 62 3.03 14.52 1.81
N TYR A 63 4.06 14.45 0.98
CA TYR A 63 4.78 15.63 0.48
C TYR A 63 3.87 16.53 -0.37
N ASN A 64 3.03 15.94 -1.22
CA ASN A 64 2.10 16.70 -2.04
C ASN A 64 1.00 17.40 -1.22
N ASP A 65 0.69 16.86 -0.03
CA ASP A 65 -0.26 17.47 0.90
C ASP A 65 0.35 18.58 1.78
N LEU A 66 1.70 18.73 1.75
CA LEU A 66 2.35 19.83 2.45
C LEU A 66 2.06 21.16 1.74
N GLU A 67 1.63 22.15 2.51
CA GLU A 67 1.49 23.53 2.06
C GLU A 67 2.82 24.31 2.06
N ASP A 68 3.93 23.63 2.34
CA ASP A 68 5.24 24.23 2.61
C ASP A 68 6.21 23.95 1.45
N ASP A 69 6.60 24.99 0.72
CA ASP A 69 7.47 24.93 -0.44
C ASP A 69 8.98 25.04 -0.09
N PHE A 70 9.36 25.00 1.20
CA PHE A 70 10.74 25.28 1.62
C PHE A 70 11.73 24.14 1.36
N ASN A 71 11.27 22.90 1.35
CA ASN A 71 12.12 21.73 1.13
C ASN A 71 11.54 20.85 0.03
N ASP A 72 12.42 20.27 -0.78
CA ASP A 72 12.02 19.26 -1.75
C ASP A 72 11.88 17.87 -1.07
N LEU A 73 11.22 16.96 -1.76
CA LEU A 73 11.01 15.58 -1.27
C LEU A 73 12.34 14.87 -0.95
N ASP A 74 13.39 15.10 -1.76
CA ASP A 74 14.69 14.47 -1.55
C ASP A 74 15.37 14.96 -0.28
N SER A 75 15.14 16.19 0.16
CA SER A 75 15.61 16.71 1.45
C SER A 75 15.00 15.94 2.61
N TYR A 76 13.71 15.65 2.57
CA TYR A 76 13.05 14.83 3.60
C TYR A 76 13.54 13.38 3.59
N VAL A 77 13.70 12.79 2.42
CA VAL A 77 14.26 11.43 2.26
C VAL A 77 15.68 11.35 2.83
N ASN A 78 16.54 12.34 2.52
CA ASN A 78 17.90 12.40 3.05
C ASN A 78 17.92 12.57 4.56
N GLY A 79 17.01 13.40 5.11
CA GLY A 79 16.86 13.57 6.56
C GLY A 79 16.50 12.26 7.26
N LEU A 80 15.58 11.50 6.72
CA LEU A 80 15.21 10.20 7.26
C LEU A 80 16.33 9.17 7.18
N MET A 81 17.05 9.12 6.06
CA MET A 81 18.17 8.20 5.89
C MET A 81 19.36 8.52 6.79
N SER A 82 19.53 9.78 7.17
CA SER A 82 20.62 10.26 8.02
C SER A 82 20.30 10.26 9.51
N ALA A 83 19.06 9.96 9.91
CA ALA A 83 18.65 9.96 11.29
C ALA A 83 19.29 8.79 12.06
N GLU A 84 20.22 9.10 12.96
CA GLU A 84 20.92 8.09 13.75
C GLU A 84 19.92 7.33 14.65
N GLY A 85 20.08 6.01 14.73
CA GLY A 85 19.26 5.13 15.57
C GLY A 85 17.81 4.95 15.08
N PHE A 86 17.41 5.61 13.99
CA PHE A 86 16.04 5.53 13.47
C PHE A 86 15.87 4.50 12.34
N GLN A 87 16.96 4.00 11.76
CA GLN A 87 16.92 3.16 10.56
C GLN A 87 16.12 1.88 10.74
N THR A 88 16.27 1.17 11.86
CA THR A 88 15.50 -0.06 12.13
C THR A 88 14.00 0.23 12.24
N ALA A 89 13.64 1.30 12.95
CA ALA A 89 12.25 1.75 13.05
C ALA A 89 11.69 2.18 11.70
N LEU A 90 12.49 2.87 10.91
CA LEU A 90 12.11 3.32 9.57
C LEU A 90 11.75 2.15 8.65
N ILE A 91 12.58 1.12 8.60
CA ILE A 91 12.30 -0.09 7.82
C ILE A 91 11.01 -0.78 8.31
N ALA A 92 10.81 -0.87 9.62
CA ALA A 92 9.60 -1.43 10.20
C ALA A 92 8.35 -0.61 9.83
N TYR A 93 8.44 0.72 9.83
CA TYR A 93 7.35 1.61 9.43
C TYR A 93 7.03 1.47 7.93
N ILE A 94 8.03 1.41 7.07
CA ILE A 94 7.84 1.17 5.62
C ILE A 94 7.13 -0.18 5.42
N GLN A 95 7.61 -1.24 6.06
CA GLN A 95 6.99 -2.57 5.93
C GLN A 95 5.55 -2.57 6.43
N ALA A 96 5.27 -1.93 7.56
CA ALA A 96 3.91 -1.80 8.09
C ALA A 96 2.99 -1.03 7.13
N ALA A 97 3.48 0.04 6.50
CA ALA A 97 2.74 0.82 5.52
C ALA A 97 2.43 -0.02 4.25
N ILE A 98 3.38 -0.83 3.79
CA ILE A 98 3.17 -1.77 2.69
C ILE A 98 2.06 -2.77 3.06
N MET A 99 2.11 -3.34 4.25
CA MET A 99 1.09 -4.30 4.71
C MET A 99 -0.31 -3.68 4.82
N LEU A 100 -0.41 -2.39 5.16
CA LEU A 100 -1.68 -1.66 5.15
C LEU A 100 -2.26 -1.49 3.75
N ALA A 101 -1.39 -1.35 2.75
CA ALA A 101 -1.78 -1.17 1.36
C ALA A 101 -2.16 -2.49 0.65
N LEU A 102 -1.78 -3.64 1.21
CA LEU A 102 -2.09 -4.95 0.62
C LEU A 102 -3.48 -5.46 1.07
N PRO A 103 -4.16 -6.23 0.22
CA PRO A 103 -5.41 -6.88 0.59
C PRO A 103 -5.26 -7.74 1.84
N VAL A 104 -6.26 -7.75 2.70
CA VAL A 104 -6.31 -8.67 3.83
C VAL A 104 -6.58 -10.07 3.31
N PRO A 105 -5.78 -11.10 3.67
CA PRO A 105 -6.06 -12.47 3.29
C PRO A 105 -7.44 -12.88 3.83
N SER A 106 -8.36 -13.26 2.95
CA SER A 106 -9.63 -13.83 3.38
C SER A 106 -9.38 -15.16 4.08
N GLN A 107 -9.84 -15.27 5.33
CA GLN A 107 -9.82 -16.54 6.06
C GLN A 107 -10.83 -17.48 5.39
N GLY A 108 -10.41 -18.27 4.43
CA GLY A 108 -11.35 -19.24 3.87
C GLY A 108 -10.93 -20.00 2.61
N ASN A 109 -9.93 -19.59 1.88
CA ASN A 109 -9.48 -20.37 0.73
C ASN A 109 -7.95 -20.43 0.67
N LYS A 110 -7.40 -21.60 1.02
CA LYS A 110 -6.05 -22.00 0.62
C LYS A 110 -6.02 -22.34 -0.87
N GLN A 111 -6.52 -21.46 -1.72
CA GLN A 111 -6.09 -21.46 -3.10
C GLN A 111 -4.76 -20.71 -3.13
N LYS A 112 -3.70 -21.45 -3.44
CA LYS A 112 -2.41 -20.90 -3.82
C LYS A 112 -2.67 -19.83 -4.88
N SER A 113 -2.64 -18.57 -4.47
CA SER A 113 -2.55 -17.48 -5.42
C SER A 113 -1.11 -17.49 -5.94
N GLU A 114 -0.88 -18.29 -6.96
CA GLU A 114 0.30 -18.11 -7.79
C GLU A 114 0.15 -16.74 -8.46
N GLY A 115 1.02 -15.79 -8.06
CA GLY A 115 1.30 -14.60 -8.82
C GLY A 115 0.61 -13.32 -8.37
N GLY A 116 1.22 -12.59 -7.43
CA GLY A 116 0.83 -11.21 -7.12
C GLY A 116 0.88 -10.25 -8.32
N ALA A 117 1.77 -10.48 -9.28
CA ALA A 117 1.88 -9.65 -10.49
C ALA A 117 0.70 -9.85 -11.46
N ASN A 118 0.18 -11.07 -11.61
CA ASN A 118 -0.98 -11.34 -12.45
C ASN A 118 -2.27 -10.76 -11.90
N ASN A 119 -2.32 -10.49 -10.61
CA ASN A 119 -3.52 -9.98 -9.96
C ASN A 119 -3.69 -8.46 -10.14
N VAL A 120 -2.61 -7.70 -10.19
CA VAL A 120 -2.69 -6.23 -10.35
C VAL A 120 -3.19 -5.86 -11.74
N LEU A 121 -2.69 -6.50 -12.79
CA LEU A 121 -3.14 -6.25 -14.16
C LEU A 121 -4.59 -6.69 -14.37
N GLY A 122 -4.96 -7.86 -13.84
CA GLY A 122 -6.34 -8.33 -13.85
C GLY A 122 -7.28 -7.41 -13.11
N LEU A 123 -6.88 -6.93 -11.94
CA LEU A 123 -7.64 -5.96 -11.15
C LEU A 123 -7.80 -4.62 -11.88
N MET A 124 -6.75 -4.16 -12.57
CA MET A 124 -6.79 -2.96 -13.40
C MET A 124 -7.82 -3.09 -14.53
N THR A 125 -7.84 -4.23 -15.22
CA THR A 125 -8.82 -4.53 -16.28
C THR A 125 -10.24 -4.48 -15.73
N LEU A 126 -10.50 -5.13 -14.59
CA LEU A 126 -11.81 -5.10 -13.94
C LEU A 126 -12.23 -3.68 -13.53
N PHE A 127 -11.29 -2.91 -13.02
CA PHE A 127 -11.54 -1.54 -12.57
C PHE A 127 -11.88 -0.60 -13.72
N ILE A 128 -11.16 -0.69 -14.83
CA ILE A 128 -11.33 0.18 -15.99
C ILE A 128 -12.48 -0.32 -16.89
N ASP A 129 -12.42 -1.57 -17.32
CA ASP A 129 -13.31 -2.07 -18.35
C ASP A 129 -14.70 -2.46 -17.82
N VAL A 130 -14.78 -2.89 -16.57
CA VAL A 130 -16.05 -3.35 -15.97
C VAL A 130 -16.68 -2.27 -15.09
N MET A 131 -15.90 -1.62 -14.23
CA MET A 131 -16.42 -0.60 -13.32
C MET A 131 -16.44 0.81 -13.95
N GLY A 132 -15.78 1.03 -15.08
CA GLY A 132 -15.72 2.32 -15.76
C GLY A 132 -14.88 3.37 -15.05
N ALA A 133 -13.99 2.97 -14.13
CA ALA A 133 -13.08 3.87 -13.45
C ALA A 133 -11.92 4.30 -14.36
N SER A 134 -11.31 5.45 -14.09
CA SER A 134 -10.14 5.88 -14.83
C SER A 134 -8.87 5.12 -14.39
N LYS A 135 -7.90 5.03 -15.31
CA LYS A 135 -6.57 4.48 -14.96
C LYS A 135 -5.91 5.28 -13.84
N GLU A 136 -6.05 6.61 -13.85
CA GLU A 136 -5.50 7.48 -12.82
C GLU A 136 -6.09 7.17 -11.44
N GLU A 137 -7.39 7.00 -11.35
CA GLU A 137 -8.09 6.63 -10.13
C GLU A 137 -7.62 5.27 -9.62
N PHE A 138 -7.43 4.29 -10.50
CA PHE A 138 -6.87 3.00 -10.14
C PHE A 138 -5.45 3.13 -9.58
N MET A 139 -4.56 3.85 -10.27
CA MET A 139 -3.16 4.01 -9.87
C MET A 139 -2.99 4.74 -8.54
N LYS A 140 -3.89 5.65 -8.18
CA LYS A 140 -3.91 6.36 -6.90
C LYS A 140 -4.56 5.58 -5.76
N SER A 141 -5.21 4.45 -6.05
CA SER A 141 -5.74 3.56 -5.02
C SER A 141 -4.63 2.68 -4.43
N THR A 142 -4.77 2.26 -3.18
CA THR A 142 -3.99 1.12 -2.69
C THR A 142 -4.53 -0.18 -3.26
N LEU A 143 -3.75 -1.25 -3.26
CA LEU A 143 -4.23 -2.57 -3.69
C LEU A 143 -5.42 -3.05 -2.84
N ARG A 144 -5.42 -2.71 -1.54
CA ARG A 144 -6.55 -2.99 -0.65
C ARG A 144 -7.81 -2.26 -1.06
N GLU A 145 -7.73 -0.94 -1.26
CA GLU A 145 -8.87 -0.12 -1.71
C GLU A 145 -9.44 -0.62 -3.03
N ALA A 146 -8.57 -0.91 -4.00
CA ALA A 146 -9.01 -1.41 -5.31
C ALA A 146 -9.68 -2.78 -5.20
N THR A 147 -9.14 -3.69 -4.38
CA THR A 147 -9.73 -5.01 -4.14
C THR A 147 -11.09 -4.89 -3.45
N GLU A 148 -11.20 -4.10 -2.39
CA GLU A 148 -12.46 -3.89 -1.67
C GLU A 148 -13.53 -3.23 -2.54
N ARG A 149 -13.16 -2.27 -3.39
CA ARG A 149 -14.09 -1.64 -4.35
C ARG A 149 -14.60 -2.65 -5.37
N TRP A 150 -13.71 -3.49 -5.89
CA TRP A 150 -14.11 -4.57 -6.79
C TRP A 150 -15.06 -5.56 -6.11
N GLU A 151 -14.76 -5.99 -4.89
CA GLU A 151 -15.62 -6.92 -4.15
C GLU A 151 -17.02 -6.35 -3.91
N ARG A 152 -17.13 -5.08 -3.51
CA ARG A 152 -18.42 -4.41 -3.34
C ARG A 152 -19.20 -4.30 -4.65
N TYR A 153 -18.51 -3.95 -5.74
CA TYR A 153 -19.10 -3.89 -7.05
C TYR A 153 -19.62 -5.28 -7.49
N ALA A 154 -18.80 -6.31 -7.36
CA ALA A 154 -19.15 -7.67 -7.73
C ALA A 154 -20.35 -8.19 -6.92
N GLN A 155 -20.42 -7.89 -5.63
CA GLN A 155 -21.58 -8.19 -4.78
C GLN A 155 -22.84 -7.46 -5.26
N ALA A 156 -22.75 -6.17 -5.53
CA ALA A 156 -23.88 -5.37 -6.01
C ALA A 156 -24.42 -5.86 -7.36
N MET A 157 -23.54 -6.37 -8.23
CA MET A 157 -23.88 -6.90 -9.53
C MET A 157 -24.25 -8.40 -9.51
N GLY A 158 -24.14 -9.05 -8.34
CA GLY A 158 -24.45 -10.48 -8.19
C GLY A 158 -23.40 -11.41 -8.80
N TYR A 159 -22.16 -10.94 -9.04
CA TYR A 159 -21.09 -11.75 -9.64
C TYR A 159 -20.41 -12.68 -8.63
N GLN A 160 -20.50 -12.39 -7.35
CA GLN A 160 -20.01 -13.27 -6.28
C GLN A 160 -21.19 -13.86 -5.54
N LYS A 161 -21.14 -15.18 -5.30
CA LYS A 161 -22.00 -15.79 -4.30
C LYS A 161 -21.71 -15.11 -2.97
N PRO A 162 -22.73 -14.77 -2.17
CA PRO A 162 -22.47 -14.31 -0.81
C PRO A 162 -21.54 -15.32 -0.15
N VAL A 163 -20.45 -14.82 0.45
CA VAL A 163 -19.64 -15.65 1.33
C VAL A 163 -20.59 -16.09 2.42
N GLU A 164 -20.90 -17.40 2.47
CA GLU A 164 -21.63 -17.96 3.59
C GLU A 164 -20.78 -17.63 4.82
N THR A 165 -21.23 -16.66 5.59
CA THR A 165 -20.75 -16.46 6.92
C THR A 165 -21.13 -17.72 7.67
N PHE A 166 -20.16 -18.62 7.82
CA PHE A 166 -20.29 -19.74 8.74
C PHE A 166 -20.45 -19.14 10.13
N SER A 167 -21.68 -18.88 10.52
CA SER A 167 -22.02 -18.75 11.92
C SER A 167 -21.83 -20.13 12.53
N ARG A 168 -20.70 -20.32 13.17
CA ARG A 168 -20.47 -21.46 14.06
C ARG A 168 -21.27 -21.26 15.33
N PHE A 169 -22.56 -21.42 15.26
CA PHE A 169 -23.46 -21.59 16.40
C PHE A 169 -24.58 -22.53 15.96
N ASP A 170 -24.22 -23.78 15.74
CA ASP A 170 -25.13 -24.88 15.97
C ASP A 170 -24.63 -25.54 17.24
N ASP A 171 -25.17 -25.10 18.32
CA ASP A 171 -25.08 -25.78 19.59
C ASP A 171 -26.32 -26.64 19.75
N ASP A 172 -26.04 -27.92 19.96
CA ASP A 172 -26.91 -28.81 20.71
C ASP A 172 -26.68 -28.59 22.21
#